data_25ec26b81cd5a37a61dc4a8e00036a96
#
_entry.id   25ec26b81cd5a37a61dc4a8e00036a96
#
_cell.length_a   1.000
_cell.length_b   1.000
_cell.length_c   1.000
_cell.angle_alpha   90.00
_cell.angle_beta   90.00
_cell.angle_gamma   90.00
#
_symmetry.space_group_name_H-M   'P 1'
#
loop_
_entity.id
_entity.type
_entity.pdbx_description
1 polymer ?
#
loop_
_entity_poly.entity_id
_entity_poly.type
_entity_poly.pdbx_seq_one_letter_code
_entity_poly.pdbx_strand_id
1 'polypeptide(L)'
;MLMYFEECSDESEDDLYAGRDEESIERLEEEISQLNDTIDGIEAYHIVDKLGEGTFSSVYKAIDIHHEMYANAEWFKSNTPYIKPRERSRGGTVYVALKRIYVTSSTARILNELEIMESLRGEPYISYLITAFRSADQVMVVMPYTRHSEFRDYYRIMPLSDFPCYFYCLFSALEAMHRQGIVHRDIKPANFLYDPRTGYGLSLIHI
;
A
#
# COMPACT_ATOMS: atom_id res chain seq x y z
N MET A 1 -2.50 -29.97 0.23
CA MET A 1 -1.93 -29.78 -1.10
C MET A 1 -0.98 -28.61 -1.00
N LEU A 2 0.33 -28.87 -0.86
CA LEU A 2 1.38 -27.85 -0.73
C LEU A 2 1.58 -27.21 -2.11
N MET A 3 1.14 -25.96 -2.27
CA MET A 3 1.54 -25.18 -3.43
C MET A 3 2.98 -24.70 -3.22
N TYR A 4 3.85 -25.08 -4.10
CA TYR A 4 5.19 -24.51 -4.25
C TYR A 4 5.03 -23.05 -4.69
N PHE A 5 5.55 -22.14 -3.88
CA PHE A 5 5.70 -20.73 -4.28
C PHE A 5 6.96 -20.62 -5.13
N GLU A 6 6.80 -20.36 -6.42
CA GLU A 6 7.91 -19.91 -7.25
C GLU A 6 8.44 -18.57 -6.72
N GLU A 7 9.76 -18.47 -6.66
CA GLU A 7 10.48 -17.26 -6.27
C GLU A 7 10.05 -16.11 -7.19
N CYS A 8 9.49 -15.03 -6.60
CA CYS A 8 9.35 -13.78 -7.32
C CYS A 8 10.75 -13.28 -7.68
N SER A 9 11.06 -13.27 -8.96
CA SER A 9 12.18 -12.52 -9.52
C SER A 9 12.05 -11.05 -9.08
N ASP A 10 13.16 -10.47 -8.62
CA ASP A 10 13.27 -9.03 -8.39
C ASP A 10 12.77 -8.32 -9.65
N GLU A 11 11.82 -7.38 -9.48
CA GLU A 11 11.43 -6.46 -10.55
C GLU A 11 12.70 -5.70 -10.93
N SER A 12 13.17 -5.84 -12.15
CA SER A 12 14.30 -5.08 -12.66
C SER A 12 13.88 -3.61 -12.80
N GLU A 13 14.84 -2.68 -12.73
CA GLU A 13 14.56 -1.25 -12.98
C GLU A 13 13.86 -1.03 -14.34
N ASP A 14 14.10 -1.91 -15.30
CA ASP A 14 13.45 -1.90 -16.63
C ASP A 14 11.93 -2.14 -16.58
N ASP A 15 11.40 -2.79 -15.52
CA ASP A 15 9.95 -3.00 -15.35
C ASP A 15 9.22 -1.76 -14.82
N LEU A 16 9.93 -0.79 -14.24
CA LEU A 16 9.35 0.42 -13.65
C LEU A 16 8.71 1.35 -14.68
N TYR A 17 9.24 1.40 -15.87
CA TYR A 17 8.77 2.28 -16.95
C TYR A 17 8.06 1.52 -18.08
N ALA A 18 7.84 0.21 -17.93
CA ALA A 18 7.27 -0.64 -18.95
C ALA A 18 5.87 -0.12 -19.37
N GLY A 19 5.75 0.27 -20.64
CA GLY A 19 4.48 0.72 -21.22
C GLY A 19 4.15 2.20 -21.07
N ARG A 20 5.06 3.04 -20.53
CA ARG A 20 4.93 4.51 -20.47
C ARG A 20 5.63 5.17 -21.65
N ASP A 21 5.06 6.30 -22.13
CA ASP A 21 5.75 7.17 -23.07
C ASP A 21 6.77 8.09 -22.39
N GLU A 22 7.73 8.60 -23.14
CA GLU A 22 8.80 9.49 -22.65
C GLU A 22 8.24 10.70 -21.90
N GLU A 23 7.16 11.31 -22.38
CA GLU A 23 6.55 12.48 -21.74
C GLU A 23 5.98 12.17 -20.35
N SER A 24 5.41 10.97 -20.16
CA SER A 24 4.92 10.49 -18.85
C SER A 24 6.05 10.20 -17.88
N ILE A 25 7.18 9.71 -18.37
CA ILE A 25 8.37 9.45 -17.57
C ILE A 25 8.98 10.78 -17.10
N GLU A 26 9.20 11.73 -18.01
CA GLU A 26 9.72 13.06 -17.70
C GLU A 26 8.88 13.78 -16.63
N ARG A 27 7.54 13.75 -16.77
CA ARG A 27 6.63 14.34 -15.77
C ARG A 27 6.74 13.68 -14.41
N LEU A 28 6.90 12.36 -14.36
CA LEU A 28 7.07 11.62 -13.11
C LEU A 28 8.40 11.99 -12.43
N GLU A 29 9.49 12.07 -13.19
CA GLU A 29 10.80 12.45 -12.71
C GLU A 29 10.81 13.89 -12.16
N GLU A 30 10.18 14.83 -12.86
CA GLU A 30 9.99 16.21 -12.38
C GLU A 30 9.18 16.24 -11.07
N GLU A 31 8.09 15.49 -10.99
CA GLU A 31 7.27 15.40 -9.78
C GLU A 31 8.05 14.80 -8.61
N ILE A 32 8.82 13.74 -8.82
CA ILE A 32 9.69 13.13 -7.81
C ILE A 32 10.76 14.11 -7.35
N SER A 33 11.40 14.85 -8.27
CA SER A 33 12.38 15.86 -7.94
C SER A 33 11.78 16.96 -7.05
N GLN A 34 10.60 17.46 -7.40
CA GLN A 34 9.88 18.46 -6.60
C GLN A 34 9.54 17.93 -5.21
N LEU A 35 9.14 16.65 -5.08
CA LEU A 35 8.85 16.04 -3.79
C LEU A 35 10.09 15.98 -2.91
N ASN A 36 11.23 15.54 -3.47
CA ASN A 36 12.49 15.44 -2.77
C ASN A 36 12.99 16.82 -2.27
N ASP A 37 12.71 17.89 -3.02
CA ASP A 37 13.12 19.24 -2.67
C ASP A 37 12.18 19.91 -1.64
N THR A 38 10.93 19.47 -1.52
CA THR A 38 9.90 20.19 -0.76
C THR A 38 9.42 19.50 0.49
N ILE A 39 9.67 18.19 0.63
CA ILE A 39 9.12 17.39 1.73
C ILE A 39 10.23 16.89 2.65
N ASP A 40 10.32 17.47 3.85
CA ASP A 40 11.25 17.00 4.89
C ASP A 40 10.88 15.56 5.33
N GLY A 41 11.89 14.70 5.43
CA GLY A 41 11.73 13.30 5.80
C GLY A 41 11.49 12.34 4.62
N ILE A 42 11.31 12.87 3.40
CA ILE A 42 11.15 12.05 2.19
C ILE A 42 12.46 11.33 1.82
N GLU A 43 13.60 11.83 2.24
CA GLU A 43 14.92 11.26 1.99
C GLU A 43 15.11 9.85 2.56
N ALA A 44 14.24 9.43 3.49
CA ALA A 44 14.19 8.06 3.98
C ALA A 44 13.59 7.07 2.97
N TYR A 45 13.01 7.58 1.89
CA TYR A 45 12.28 6.80 0.90
C TYR A 45 12.75 7.15 -0.50
N HIS A 46 13.10 6.14 -1.28
CA HIS A 46 13.38 6.32 -2.71
C HIS A 46 12.11 6.06 -3.51
N ILE A 47 11.47 7.12 -4.02
CA ILE A 47 10.26 7.00 -4.83
C ILE A 47 10.62 6.40 -6.18
N VAL A 48 9.93 5.33 -6.56
CA VAL A 48 10.18 4.60 -7.82
C VAL A 48 9.04 4.71 -8.81
N ASP A 49 7.79 4.94 -8.33
CA ASP A 49 6.63 5.04 -9.22
C ASP A 49 5.47 5.79 -8.58
N LYS A 50 4.53 6.28 -9.39
CA LYS A 50 3.24 6.84 -8.98
C LYS A 50 2.15 5.81 -9.19
N LEU A 51 1.52 5.37 -8.08
CA LEU A 51 0.49 4.34 -8.09
C LEU A 51 -0.91 4.90 -8.38
N GLY A 52 -1.14 6.16 -8.04
CA GLY A 52 -2.45 6.78 -8.26
C GLY A 52 -2.50 8.24 -7.82
N GLU A 53 -3.51 8.93 -8.33
CA GLU A 53 -3.81 10.32 -8.00
C GLU A 53 -5.30 10.50 -7.78
N GLY A 54 -5.65 11.21 -6.72
CA GLY A 54 -7.01 11.62 -6.41
C GLY A 54 -7.10 13.12 -6.15
N THR A 55 -8.31 13.61 -5.93
CA THR A 55 -8.58 15.05 -5.68
C THR A 55 -7.83 15.59 -4.45
N PHE A 56 -7.56 14.75 -3.47
CA PHE A 56 -7.01 15.17 -2.17
C PHE A 56 -5.70 14.47 -1.80
N SER A 57 -5.23 13.54 -2.63
CA SER A 57 -4.02 12.77 -2.33
C SER A 57 -3.42 12.16 -3.59
N SER A 58 -2.09 11.95 -3.56
CA SER A 58 -1.37 11.08 -4.50
C SER A 58 -0.73 9.92 -3.75
N VAL A 59 -0.55 8.79 -4.41
CA VAL A 59 0.09 7.60 -3.83
C VAL A 59 1.26 7.20 -4.70
N TYR A 60 2.41 6.94 -4.07
CA TYR A 60 3.65 6.55 -4.73
C TYR A 60 4.13 5.20 -4.21
N LYS A 61 4.78 4.43 -5.07
CA LYS A 61 5.60 3.27 -4.69
C LYS A 61 7.00 3.77 -4.35
N ALA A 62 7.53 3.37 -3.22
CA ALA A 62 8.87 3.76 -2.81
C ALA A 62 9.62 2.62 -2.13
N ILE A 63 10.95 2.72 -2.11
CA ILE A 63 11.83 1.85 -1.36
C ILE A 63 12.09 2.50 0.00
N ASP A 64 11.88 1.75 1.09
CA ASP A 64 12.29 2.16 2.44
C ASP A 64 13.79 1.93 2.62
N ILE A 65 14.58 3.00 2.51
CA ILE A 65 16.04 2.94 2.56
C ILE A 65 16.54 2.57 3.96
N HIS A 66 15.79 2.95 4.98
CA HIS A 66 16.18 2.78 6.39
C HIS A 66 15.47 1.62 7.08
N HIS A 67 14.78 0.76 6.32
CA HIS A 67 13.99 -0.34 6.86
C HIS A 67 14.76 -1.21 7.87
N GLU A 68 16.05 -1.49 7.61
CA GLU A 68 16.87 -2.32 8.51
C GLU A 68 17.30 -1.61 9.80
N MET A 69 17.20 -0.28 9.85
CA MET A 69 17.57 0.53 11.01
C MET A 69 16.52 0.49 12.12
N TYR A 70 15.31 0.03 11.82
CA TYR A 70 14.19 0.00 12.77
C TYR A 70 13.87 -1.41 13.23
N ALA A 71 13.47 -1.55 14.49
CA ALA A 71 13.03 -2.82 15.07
C ALA A 71 11.61 -3.18 14.58
N ASN A 72 11.47 -3.45 13.30
CA ASN A 72 10.19 -3.76 12.65
C ASN A 72 9.59 -5.12 13.02
N ALA A 73 10.27 -5.93 13.85
CA ALA A 73 9.85 -7.28 14.22
C ALA A 73 8.46 -7.35 14.86
N GLU A 74 8.06 -6.30 15.59
CA GLU A 74 6.74 -6.25 16.22
C GLU A 74 5.59 -6.00 15.22
N TRP A 75 5.88 -5.41 14.09
CA TRP A 75 4.93 -5.13 13.01
C TRP A 75 4.47 -6.40 12.29
N PHE A 76 5.31 -7.43 12.35
CA PHE A 76 5.06 -8.73 11.71
C PHE A 76 4.51 -9.78 12.68
N LYS A 77 4.34 -9.45 13.95
CA LYS A 77 3.73 -10.34 14.96
C LYS A 77 2.21 -10.45 14.85
N SER A 78 1.59 -9.74 13.92
CA SER A 78 0.16 -9.91 13.67
C SER A 78 -0.10 -11.34 13.21
N ASN A 79 -1.12 -11.94 13.80
CA ASN A 79 -1.63 -13.29 13.52
C ASN A 79 -2.18 -13.46 12.09
N THR A 80 -1.64 -12.78 11.11
CA THR A 80 -1.97 -13.00 9.71
C THR A 80 -1.26 -14.24 9.22
N PRO A 81 -1.95 -15.38 9.05
CA PRO A 81 -1.32 -16.63 8.66
C PRO A 81 -0.72 -16.59 7.25
N TYR A 82 -0.94 -15.50 6.52
CA TYR A 82 -0.55 -15.36 5.12
C TYR A 82 0.57 -14.35 4.86
N ILE A 83 0.88 -13.47 5.80
CA ILE A 83 2.10 -12.67 5.72
C ILE A 83 3.15 -13.37 6.59
N LYS A 84 3.68 -14.48 6.11
CA LYS A 84 5.00 -14.88 6.60
C LYS A 84 5.90 -13.69 6.27
N PRO A 85 6.63 -13.14 7.26
CA PRO A 85 7.75 -12.26 6.96
C PRO A 85 8.55 -13.08 5.93
N ARG A 86 8.66 -12.57 4.72
CA ARG A 86 9.55 -13.17 3.73
C ARG A 86 10.85 -13.37 4.48
N GLU A 87 11.31 -14.60 4.62
CA GLU A 87 12.63 -14.86 5.19
C GLU A 87 13.55 -13.96 4.40
N ARG A 88 14.00 -12.87 5.04
CA ARG A 88 14.77 -11.84 4.37
C ARG A 88 16.01 -12.51 3.87
N SER A 89 16.09 -12.70 2.57
CA SER A 89 17.39 -12.73 1.92
C SER A 89 18.07 -11.47 2.43
N ARG A 90 19.20 -11.60 3.13
CA ARG A 90 19.99 -10.46 3.58
C ARG A 90 20.17 -9.54 2.36
N GLY A 91 19.57 -8.35 2.40
CA GLY A 91 19.62 -7.35 1.33
C GLY A 91 18.39 -7.24 0.43
N GLY A 92 17.22 -7.81 0.77
CA GLY A 92 16.00 -7.65 -0.03
C GLY A 92 15.42 -6.24 0.06
N THR A 93 15.14 -5.62 -1.09
CA THR A 93 14.47 -4.32 -1.20
C THR A 93 13.07 -4.38 -0.57
N VAL A 94 12.76 -3.42 0.31
CA VAL A 94 11.43 -3.31 0.94
C VAL A 94 10.68 -2.16 0.31
N TYR A 95 9.57 -2.49 -0.34
CA TYR A 95 8.68 -1.49 -0.93
C TYR A 95 7.59 -1.07 0.05
N VAL A 96 7.29 0.23 0.03
CA VAL A 96 6.20 0.87 0.77
C VAL A 96 5.33 1.70 -0.17
N ALA A 97 4.09 1.96 0.24
CA ALA A 97 3.22 2.92 -0.39
C ALA A 97 3.24 4.23 0.40
N LEU A 98 3.60 5.34 -0.26
CA LEU A 98 3.61 6.69 0.29
C LEU A 98 2.35 7.41 -0.18
N LYS A 99 1.42 7.68 0.72
CA LYS A 99 0.23 8.50 0.44
C LYS A 99 0.49 9.94 0.87
N ARG A 100 0.59 10.83 -0.11
CA ARG A 100 0.68 12.29 0.10
C ARG A 100 -0.72 12.85 0.21
N ILE A 101 -1.05 13.47 1.33
CA ILE A 101 -2.35 14.11 1.57
C ILE A 101 -2.15 15.62 1.48
N TYR A 102 -2.93 16.28 0.62
CA TYR A 102 -2.89 17.73 0.44
C TYR A 102 -3.66 18.46 1.56
N VAL A 103 -3.21 19.67 1.89
CA VAL A 103 -3.74 20.51 2.99
C VAL A 103 -5.20 20.94 2.83
N THR A 104 -5.78 20.75 1.65
CA THR A 104 -7.21 20.97 1.43
C THR A 104 -8.10 20.09 2.31
N SER A 105 -7.52 19.04 2.90
CA SER A 105 -8.21 18.16 3.85
C SER A 105 -8.15 18.73 5.27
N SER A 106 -9.26 18.66 5.98
CA SER A 106 -9.32 19.06 7.40
C SER A 106 -8.34 18.22 8.23
N THR A 107 -7.53 18.88 9.08
CA THR A 107 -6.59 18.22 9.99
C THR A 107 -7.28 17.16 10.87
N ALA A 108 -8.50 17.44 11.31
CA ALA A 108 -9.28 16.50 12.12
C ALA A 108 -9.63 15.22 11.35
N ARG A 109 -9.89 15.30 10.04
CA ARG A 109 -10.14 14.11 9.20
C ARG A 109 -8.87 13.30 9.04
N ILE A 110 -7.72 13.95 8.79
CA ILE A 110 -6.44 13.25 8.64
C ILE A 110 -6.08 12.53 9.94
N LEU A 111 -6.21 13.19 11.10
CA LEU A 111 -5.97 12.57 12.40
C LEU A 111 -6.87 11.36 12.64
N ASN A 112 -8.17 11.49 12.38
CA ASN A 112 -9.12 10.40 12.54
C ASN A 112 -8.78 9.21 11.61
N GLU A 113 -8.35 9.45 10.36
CA GLU A 113 -7.89 8.40 9.44
C GLU A 113 -6.67 7.66 10.01
N LEU A 114 -5.68 8.41 10.51
CA LEU A 114 -4.47 7.83 11.10
C LEU A 114 -4.78 7.04 12.38
N GLU A 115 -5.64 7.54 13.26
CA GLU A 115 -6.06 6.85 14.48
C GLU A 115 -6.77 5.53 14.17
N ILE A 116 -7.63 5.52 13.15
CA ILE A 116 -8.31 4.29 12.71
C ILE A 116 -7.32 3.30 12.10
N MET A 117 -6.42 3.75 11.23
CA MET A 117 -5.38 2.89 10.67
C MET A 117 -4.52 2.27 11.76
N GLU A 118 -4.19 3.04 12.80
CA GLU A 118 -3.43 2.56 13.96
C GLU A 118 -4.22 1.55 14.78
N SER A 119 -5.51 1.81 15.05
CA SER A 119 -6.37 0.90 15.82
C SER A 119 -6.59 -0.44 15.13
N LEU A 120 -6.54 -0.46 13.80
CA LEU A 120 -6.70 -1.67 12.97
C LEU A 120 -5.36 -2.34 12.65
N ARG A 121 -4.25 -1.86 13.21
CA ARG A 121 -2.94 -2.48 13.01
C ARG A 121 -2.94 -3.93 13.49
N GLY A 122 -2.51 -4.83 12.61
CA GLY A 122 -2.48 -6.26 12.88
C GLY A 122 -3.76 -7.02 12.55
N GLU A 123 -4.83 -6.32 12.16
CA GLU A 123 -6.01 -6.99 11.63
C GLU A 123 -5.74 -7.52 10.21
N PRO A 124 -6.20 -8.73 9.88
CA PRO A 124 -5.96 -9.32 8.58
C PRO A 124 -6.73 -8.57 7.49
N TYR A 125 -6.16 -8.53 6.29
CA TYR A 125 -6.78 -7.97 5.09
C TYR A 125 -7.08 -6.46 5.15
N ILE A 126 -6.46 -5.74 6.08
CA ILE A 126 -6.58 -4.28 6.22
C ILE A 126 -5.20 -3.65 6.08
N SER A 127 -5.10 -2.59 5.27
CA SER A 127 -3.88 -1.80 5.18
C SER A 127 -3.67 -1.05 6.50
N TYR A 128 -2.45 -1.09 7.02
CA TYR A 128 -2.10 -0.48 8.30
C TYR A 128 -1.09 0.65 8.13
N LEU A 129 -1.04 1.51 9.14
CA LEU A 129 -0.07 2.60 9.23
C LEU A 129 1.31 2.05 9.60
N ILE A 130 2.33 2.29 8.79
CA ILE A 130 3.74 2.10 9.16
C ILE A 130 4.19 3.30 9.97
N THR A 131 4.13 4.48 9.38
CA THR A 131 4.39 5.75 10.02
C THR A 131 3.71 6.88 9.25
N ALA A 132 3.66 8.05 9.85
CA ALA A 132 3.25 9.27 9.15
C ALA A 132 4.13 10.42 9.59
N PHE A 133 4.42 11.34 8.68
CA PHE A 133 5.15 12.56 8.98
C PHE A 133 4.54 13.74 8.26
N ARG A 134 4.74 14.92 8.82
CA ARG A 134 4.23 16.16 8.28
C ARG A 134 5.39 17.03 7.83
N SER A 135 5.29 17.56 6.62
CA SER A 135 6.18 18.59 6.13
C SER A 135 5.35 19.76 5.62
N ALA A 136 5.57 20.93 6.21
CA ALA A 136 4.79 22.13 5.93
C ALA A 136 3.27 21.87 5.99
N ASP A 137 2.63 22.01 4.84
CA ASP A 137 1.19 21.86 4.67
C ASP A 137 0.77 20.48 4.10
N GLN A 138 1.62 19.47 4.19
CA GLN A 138 1.36 18.15 3.64
C GLN A 138 1.57 17.08 4.69
N VAL A 139 0.83 15.98 4.58
CA VAL A 139 1.00 14.80 5.42
C VAL A 139 1.35 13.63 4.52
N MET A 140 2.47 12.98 4.83
CA MET A 140 2.89 11.75 4.20
C MET A 140 2.51 10.58 5.11
N VAL A 141 1.77 9.63 4.55
CA VAL A 141 1.36 8.39 5.24
C VAL A 141 2.10 7.23 4.58
N VAL A 142 2.84 6.47 5.37
CA VAL A 142 3.60 5.31 4.92
C VAL A 142 2.85 4.04 5.26
N MET A 143 2.59 3.22 4.26
CA MET A 143 1.84 1.97 4.36
C MET A 143 2.61 0.83 3.67
N PRO A 144 2.31 -0.44 3.99
CA PRO A 144 2.84 -1.56 3.22
C PRO A 144 2.45 -1.45 1.75
N TYR A 145 3.41 -1.65 0.87
CA TYR A 145 3.11 -1.84 -0.55
C TYR A 145 2.57 -3.24 -0.78
N THR A 146 1.43 -3.31 -1.45
CA THR A 146 0.81 -4.58 -1.86
C THR A 146 0.70 -4.61 -3.37
N ARG A 147 1.38 -5.59 -3.98
CA ARG A 147 1.19 -5.85 -5.40
C ARG A 147 -0.25 -6.29 -5.63
N HIS A 148 -0.88 -5.72 -6.64
CA HIS A 148 -2.27 -6.03 -6.99
C HIS A 148 -2.48 -5.89 -8.50
N SER A 149 -3.55 -6.45 -8.98
CA SER A 149 -4.03 -6.22 -10.33
C SER A 149 -5.13 -5.16 -10.32
N GLU A 150 -5.13 -4.30 -11.33
CA GLU A 150 -6.24 -3.37 -11.53
C GLU A 150 -7.55 -4.16 -11.68
N PHE A 151 -8.51 -3.89 -10.82
CA PHE A 151 -9.76 -4.66 -10.81
C PHE A 151 -10.51 -4.58 -12.14
N ARG A 152 -10.46 -3.43 -12.84
CA ARG A 152 -11.12 -3.24 -14.14
C ARG A 152 -10.63 -4.18 -15.21
N ASP A 153 -9.36 -4.55 -15.13
CA ASP A 153 -8.74 -5.46 -16.09
C ASP A 153 -8.92 -6.90 -15.65
N TYR A 154 -8.69 -7.14 -14.36
CA TYR A 154 -8.73 -8.49 -13.79
C TYR A 154 -10.14 -9.10 -13.77
N TYR A 155 -11.21 -8.34 -13.44
CA TYR A 155 -12.55 -8.93 -13.30
C TYR A 155 -13.07 -9.60 -14.60
N ARG A 156 -12.57 -9.19 -15.76
CA ARG A 156 -12.95 -9.73 -17.07
C ARG A 156 -12.39 -11.13 -17.32
N ILE A 157 -11.26 -11.45 -16.68
CA ILE A 157 -10.54 -12.72 -16.83
C ILE A 157 -10.52 -13.50 -15.52
N MET A 158 -11.16 -13.00 -14.47
CA MET A 158 -11.16 -13.58 -13.12
C MET A 158 -11.76 -14.98 -13.13
N PRO A 159 -10.98 -16.02 -12.75
CA PRO A 159 -11.50 -17.37 -12.67
C PRO A 159 -12.56 -17.48 -11.57
N LEU A 160 -13.53 -18.37 -11.75
CA LEU A 160 -14.55 -18.61 -10.73
C LEU A 160 -13.97 -19.06 -9.37
N SER A 161 -12.80 -19.68 -9.37
CA SER A 161 -12.06 -20.07 -8.17
C SER A 161 -11.60 -18.91 -7.31
N ASP A 162 -11.41 -17.73 -7.88
CA ASP A 162 -10.86 -16.55 -7.19
C ASP A 162 -11.94 -15.72 -6.48
N PHE A 163 -13.23 -15.86 -6.92
CA PHE A 163 -14.34 -15.18 -6.27
C PHE A 163 -14.45 -15.47 -4.77
N PRO A 164 -14.40 -16.75 -4.31
CA PRO A 164 -14.42 -17.03 -2.89
C PRO A 164 -13.26 -16.40 -2.12
N CYS A 165 -12.05 -16.40 -2.68
CA CYS A 165 -10.87 -15.81 -2.05
C CYS A 165 -11.01 -14.28 -1.93
N TYR A 166 -11.42 -13.63 -3.03
CA TYR A 166 -11.66 -12.18 -3.06
C TYR A 166 -12.68 -11.75 -2.00
N PHE A 167 -13.85 -12.39 -1.97
CA PHE A 167 -14.89 -12.03 -1.04
C PHE A 167 -14.58 -12.45 0.40
N TYR A 168 -13.86 -13.55 0.60
CA TYR A 168 -13.39 -13.94 1.92
C TYR A 168 -12.47 -12.86 2.53
N CYS A 169 -11.48 -12.37 1.79
CA CYS A 169 -10.60 -11.31 2.25
C CYS A 169 -11.38 -10.02 2.53
N LEU A 170 -12.27 -9.62 1.62
CA LEU A 170 -13.08 -8.41 1.77
C LEU A 170 -13.99 -8.47 3.01
N PHE A 171 -14.73 -9.57 3.18
CA PHE A 171 -15.64 -9.70 4.31
C PHE A 171 -14.90 -9.85 5.64
N SER A 172 -13.73 -10.50 5.65
CA SER A 172 -12.90 -10.59 6.84
C SER A 172 -12.37 -9.22 7.26
N ALA A 173 -11.95 -8.37 6.29
CA ALA A 173 -11.57 -7.00 6.57
C ALA A 173 -12.74 -6.19 7.15
N LEU A 174 -13.93 -6.29 6.56
CA LEU A 174 -15.13 -5.60 7.05
C LEU A 174 -15.56 -6.08 8.44
N GLU A 175 -15.49 -7.37 8.70
CA GLU A 175 -15.76 -7.94 10.02
C GLU A 175 -14.81 -7.38 11.08
N ALA A 176 -13.52 -7.30 10.78
CA ALA A 176 -12.52 -6.75 11.70
C ALA A 176 -12.82 -5.28 12.03
N MET A 177 -13.15 -4.47 11.02
CA MET A 177 -13.56 -3.07 11.22
C MET A 177 -14.83 -2.96 12.07
N HIS A 178 -15.88 -3.75 11.72
CA HIS A 178 -17.16 -3.70 12.41
C HIS A 178 -17.08 -4.15 13.87
N ARG A 179 -16.19 -5.10 14.20
CA ARG A 179 -15.92 -5.51 15.60
C ARG A 179 -15.41 -4.34 16.46
N GLN A 180 -14.73 -3.37 15.84
CA GLN A 180 -14.23 -2.18 16.52
C GLN A 180 -15.20 -0.98 16.38
N GLY A 181 -16.41 -1.19 15.83
CA GLY A 181 -17.39 -0.13 15.62
C GLY A 181 -17.06 0.82 14.47
N ILE A 182 -16.11 0.44 13.60
CA ILE A 182 -15.67 1.24 12.45
C ILE A 182 -16.44 0.82 11.21
N VAL A 183 -16.98 1.79 10.47
CA VAL A 183 -17.67 1.59 9.19
C VAL A 183 -16.83 2.17 8.06
N HIS A 184 -16.54 1.38 7.03
CA HIS A 184 -15.66 1.76 5.93
C HIS A 184 -16.18 2.93 5.08
N ARG A 185 -17.47 3.00 4.81
CA ARG A 185 -18.20 4.05 4.04
C ARG A 185 -17.88 4.22 2.56
N ASP A 186 -16.77 3.67 2.06
CA ASP A 186 -16.38 3.76 0.63
C ASP A 186 -15.89 2.42 0.08
N ILE A 187 -16.72 1.37 0.21
CA ILE A 187 -16.40 0.05 -0.34
C ILE A 187 -16.59 0.08 -1.84
N LYS A 188 -15.50 -0.04 -2.55
CA LYS A 188 -15.44 -0.16 -4.00
C LYS A 188 -14.19 -0.92 -4.43
N PRO A 189 -14.14 -1.50 -5.64
CA PRO A 189 -12.97 -2.25 -6.08
C PRO A 189 -11.66 -1.47 -6.02
N ALA A 190 -11.66 -0.17 -6.32
CA ALA A 190 -10.47 0.67 -6.25
C ALA A 190 -9.89 0.81 -4.82
N ASN A 191 -10.67 0.51 -3.79
CA ASN A 191 -10.24 0.54 -2.39
C ASN A 191 -9.98 -0.86 -1.82
N PHE A 192 -9.93 -1.88 -2.68
CA PHE A 192 -9.61 -3.25 -2.31
C PHE A 192 -8.58 -3.84 -3.28
N LEU A 193 -7.35 -3.88 -2.83
CA LEU A 193 -6.22 -4.38 -3.61
C LEU A 193 -6.21 -5.91 -3.56
N TYR A 194 -6.29 -6.57 -4.70
CA TYR A 194 -6.28 -8.03 -4.78
C TYR A 194 -5.14 -8.53 -5.67
N ASP A 195 -4.31 -9.41 -5.12
CA ASP A 195 -3.27 -10.12 -5.86
C ASP A 195 -3.75 -11.53 -6.24
N PRO A 196 -4.10 -11.75 -7.51
CA PRO A 196 -4.61 -13.05 -7.95
C PRO A 196 -3.59 -14.19 -7.87
N ARG A 197 -2.30 -13.88 -7.83
CA ARG A 197 -1.24 -14.90 -7.73
C ARG A 197 -1.19 -15.52 -6.33
N THR A 198 -1.51 -14.73 -5.31
CA THR A 198 -1.49 -15.16 -3.92
C THR A 198 -2.88 -15.45 -3.37
N GLY A 199 -3.93 -14.97 -4.04
CA GLY A 199 -5.30 -14.98 -3.55
C GLY A 199 -5.51 -14.05 -2.34
N TYR A 200 -4.60 -13.10 -2.12
CA TYR A 200 -4.63 -12.17 -1.00
C TYR A 200 -5.24 -10.83 -1.40
N GLY A 201 -6.14 -10.33 -0.57
CA GLY A 201 -6.76 -9.01 -0.75
C GLY A 201 -6.51 -8.10 0.46
N LEU A 202 -6.36 -6.80 0.20
CA LEU A 202 -6.11 -5.79 1.21
C LEU A 202 -7.08 -4.63 1.05
N SER A 203 -7.84 -4.32 2.10
CA SER A 203 -8.73 -3.16 2.13
C SER A 203 -7.95 -1.90 2.49
N LEU A 204 -8.09 -0.87 1.65
CA LEU A 204 -7.62 0.47 1.95
C LEU A 204 -8.65 1.19 2.81
N ILE A 205 -8.19 1.90 3.82
CA ILE A 205 -9.05 2.73 4.68
C ILE A 205 -9.08 4.14 4.09
N HIS A 206 -10.29 4.61 3.79
CA HIS A 206 -10.57 5.99 3.42
C HIS A 206 -11.75 6.47 4.27
N ILE A 207 -11.55 7.53 5.01
CA ILE A 207 -12.58 8.09 5.89
C ILE A 207 -12.85 9.55 5.56
#